data_63051b3b5b7276153a7826ff2f2126ed
#
_entry.id   63051b3b5b7276153a7826ff2f2126ed
#
_cell.length_a   1.000
_cell.length_b   1.000
_cell.length_c   1.000
_cell.angle_alpha   90.00
_cell.angle_beta   90.00
_cell.angle_gamma   90.00
#
_symmetry.space_group_name_H-M   'P 1'
#
loop_
_entity.id
_entity.type
_entity.pdbx_description
1 polymer ?
#
loop_
_entity_poly.entity_id
_entity_poly.type
_entity_poly.pdbx_seq_one_letter_code
_entity_poly.pdbx_strand_id
1 'polypeptide(L)'
;MKSIFGIVIFATVLSHHSYAQDENDGATLYNLYCTQCHGISGDGKGVNAAHMSVQPRSHIEREEMMARSDDELFKVIEQGGKSIDKSNLMPAWGDNLSDSEITQLVAYLRSLCCEEN
;
A
#
# COMPACT_ATOMS: atom_id res chain seq x y z
N MET A 1 9.70 70.91 -0.06
CA MET A 1 10.32 69.64 -0.16
C MET A 1 9.33 68.54 0.38
N LYS A 2 8.66 67.80 -0.49
CA LYS A 2 7.71 66.78 -0.10
C LYS A 2 8.36 65.39 -0.40
N SER A 3 8.82 64.73 0.66
CA SER A 3 9.33 63.35 0.56
C SER A 3 8.16 62.39 0.42
N ILE A 4 8.10 61.69 -0.70
CA ILE A 4 7.16 60.59 -0.93
C ILE A 4 7.89 59.29 -0.52
N PHE A 5 7.50 58.72 0.62
CA PHE A 5 7.95 57.41 1.05
C PHE A 5 7.16 56.35 0.28
N GLY A 6 7.80 55.72 -0.70
CA GLY A 6 7.22 54.57 -1.42
C GLY A 6 7.26 53.32 -0.55
N ILE A 7 6.09 52.80 -0.20
CA ILE A 7 5.97 51.53 0.48
C ILE A 7 6.07 50.40 -0.58
N VAL A 8 7.17 49.66 -0.57
CA VAL A 8 7.34 48.46 -1.39
C VAL A 8 6.68 47.31 -0.64
N ILE A 9 5.51 46.86 -1.12
CA ILE A 9 4.84 45.70 -0.60
C ILE A 9 5.50 44.45 -1.25
N PHE A 10 6.28 43.72 -0.48
CA PHE A 10 6.85 42.44 -0.88
C PHE A 10 5.77 41.36 -0.74
N ALA A 11 5.13 41.02 -1.86
CA ALA A 11 4.18 39.90 -1.90
C ALA A 11 4.95 38.59 -1.84
N THR A 12 5.01 37.96 -0.67
CA THR A 12 5.52 36.60 -0.51
C THR A 12 4.49 35.60 -1.07
N VAL A 13 4.78 35.07 -2.24
CA VAL A 13 4.01 33.95 -2.82
C VAL A 13 4.36 32.69 -2.04
N LEU A 14 3.50 32.28 -1.10
CA LEU A 14 3.60 30.96 -0.49
C LEU A 14 3.22 29.91 -1.53
N SER A 15 4.22 29.26 -2.10
CA SER A 15 4.01 28.08 -2.94
C SER A 15 3.52 26.93 -2.05
N HIS A 16 2.22 26.70 -2.05
CA HIS A 16 1.65 25.52 -1.45
C HIS A 16 1.98 24.32 -2.36
N HIS A 17 2.96 23.54 -1.98
CA HIS A 17 3.17 22.23 -2.57
C HIS A 17 2.06 21.31 -2.04
N SER A 18 1.00 21.17 -2.80
CA SER A 18 0.03 20.12 -2.59
C SER A 18 0.72 18.79 -2.97
N TYR A 19 1.10 18.02 -1.97
CA TYR A 19 1.40 16.61 -2.18
C TYR A 19 0.06 15.92 -2.44
N ALA A 20 -0.32 15.81 -3.71
CA ALA A 20 -1.35 14.90 -4.11
C ALA A 20 -0.81 13.49 -3.83
N GLN A 21 -1.31 12.84 -2.76
CA GLN A 21 -1.12 11.41 -2.63
C GLN A 21 -1.81 10.77 -3.83
N ASP A 22 -1.07 10.00 -4.60
CA ASP A 22 -1.66 9.21 -5.68
C ASP A 22 -2.59 8.21 -5.01
N GLU A 23 -3.89 8.33 -5.25
CA GLU A 23 -4.91 7.43 -4.69
C GLU A 23 -4.67 5.97 -5.09
N ASN A 24 -3.82 5.75 -6.06
CA ASN A 24 -3.43 4.45 -6.60
C ASN A 24 -2.06 3.98 -6.09
N ASP A 25 -1.43 4.64 -5.11
CA ASP A 25 -0.19 4.12 -4.55
C ASP A 25 -0.43 2.84 -3.74
N GLY A 26 0.56 1.94 -3.71
CA GLY A 26 0.44 0.64 -3.06
C GLY A 26 0.08 0.72 -1.58
N ALA A 27 0.53 1.75 -0.85
CA ALA A 27 0.21 1.94 0.56
C ALA A 27 -1.26 2.30 0.76
N THR A 28 -1.79 3.20 -0.07
CA THR A 28 -3.21 3.57 -0.05
C THR A 28 -4.10 2.38 -0.39
N LEU A 29 -3.77 1.65 -1.46
CA LEU A 29 -4.51 0.45 -1.87
C LEU A 29 -4.47 -0.63 -0.77
N TYR A 30 -3.30 -0.84 -0.15
CA TYR A 30 -3.15 -1.79 0.95
C TYR A 30 -4.03 -1.41 2.14
N ASN A 31 -4.06 -0.14 2.51
CA ASN A 31 -4.89 0.34 3.61
C ASN A 31 -6.39 0.16 3.34
N LEU A 32 -6.82 0.31 2.10
CA LEU A 32 -8.23 0.17 1.71
C LEU A 32 -8.68 -1.30 1.68
N TYR A 33 -7.85 -2.20 1.15
CA TYR A 33 -8.30 -3.54 0.77
C TYR A 33 -7.67 -4.68 1.59
N CYS A 34 -6.51 -4.48 2.22
CA CYS A 34 -5.72 -5.57 2.78
C CYS A 34 -5.67 -5.57 4.31
N THR A 35 -5.70 -4.40 4.96
CA THR A 35 -5.45 -4.24 6.40
C THR A 35 -6.45 -4.96 7.28
N GLN A 36 -7.69 -5.16 6.84
CA GLN A 36 -8.73 -5.84 7.61
C GLN A 36 -8.32 -7.26 8.01
N CYS A 37 -7.57 -7.93 7.15
CA CYS A 37 -7.05 -9.28 7.39
C CYS A 37 -5.55 -9.26 7.70
N HIS A 38 -4.74 -8.54 6.91
CA HIS A 38 -3.29 -8.58 7.00
C HIS A 38 -2.68 -7.63 8.02
N GLY A 39 -3.48 -6.75 8.63
CA GLY A 39 -3.02 -5.77 9.63
C GLY A 39 -2.44 -4.49 9.01
N ILE A 40 -2.52 -3.39 9.72
CA ILE A 40 -2.01 -2.08 9.29
C ILE A 40 -0.49 -2.12 9.10
N SER A 41 0.21 -2.85 9.97
CA SER A 41 1.65 -3.08 9.89
C SER A 41 2.06 -4.25 8.99
N GLY A 42 1.12 -4.96 8.41
CA GLY A 42 1.40 -6.15 7.60
C GLY A 42 1.74 -7.40 8.41
N ASP A 43 1.46 -7.43 9.70
CA ASP A 43 1.81 -8.53 10.62
C ASP A 43 0.85 -9.74 10.59
N GLY A 44 -0.15 -9.72 9.73
CA GLY A 44 -1.18 -10.76 9.61
C GLY A 44 -2.24 -10.71 10.71
N LYS A 45 -2.28 -9.65 11.52
CA LYS A 45 -3.16 -9.51 12.69
C LYS A 45 -4.23 -8.43 12.49
N GLY A 46 -4.84 -8.39 11.30
CA GLY A 46 -5.98 -7.52 11.04
C GLY A 46 -7.18 -7.89 11.93
N VAL A 47 -8.14 -6.98 12.01
CA VAL A 47 -9.32 -7.14 12.89
C VAL A 47 -10.13 -8.40 12.58
N ASN A 48 -10.09 -8.90 11.34
CA ASN A 48 -10.77 -10.11 10.93
C ASN A 48 -9.97 -11.38 11.25
N ALA A 49 -8.65 -11.29 11.46
CA ALA A 49 -7.76 -12.44 11.64
C ALA A 49 -8.18 -13.33 12.82
N ALA A 50 -8.64 -12.74 13.92
CA ALA A 50 -9.07 -13.48 15.11
C ALA A 50 -10.24 -14.45 14.85
N HIS A 51 -10.99 -14.25 13.78
CA HIS A 51 -12.17 -15.04 13.42
C HIS A 51 -11.92 -15.97 12.23
N MET A 52 -10.68 -16.03 11.73
CA MET A 52 -10.31 -16.83 10.56
C MET A 52 -9.70 -18.16 10.99
N SER A 53 -10.17 -19.25 10.40
CA SER A 53 -9.60 -20.59 10.62
C SER A 53 -8.21 -20.75 9.99
N VAL A 54 -7.94 -20.00 8.92
CA VAL A 54 -6.62 -19.89 8.28
C VAL A 54 -6.14 -18.47 8.47
N GLN A 55 -5.01 -18.31 9.14
CA GLN A 55 -4.49 -17.01 9.46
C GLN A 55 -3.93 -16.30 8.21
N PRO A 56 -4.15 -14.98 8.08
CA PRO A 56 -3.54 -14.20 7.02
C PRO A 56 -2.01 -14.25 7.13
N ARG A 57 -1.34 -14.23 5.98
CA ARG A 57 0.13 -14.18 5.96
C ARG A 57 0.62 -12.85 6.55
N SER A 58 1.69 -12.95 7.33
CA SER A 58 2.48 -11.78 7.71
C SER A 58 3.31 -11.33 6.52
N HIS A 59 3.21 -10.04 6.17
CA HIS A 59 3.98 -9.42 5.09
C HIS A 59 5.29 -8.80 5.58
N ILE A 60 5.56 -8.84 6.88
CA ILE A 60 6.81 -8.35 7.48
C ILE A 60 7.82 -9.47 7.73
N GLU A 61 7.43 -10.74 7.55
CA GLU A 61 8.32 -11.90 7.71
C GLU A 61 9.20 -12.06 6.47
N ARG A 62 10.41 -11.49 6.55
CA ARG A 62 11.36 -11.38 5.44
C ARG A 62 11.63 -12.71 4.75
N GLU A 63 11.94 -13.76 5.51
CA GLU A 63 12.29 -15.07 4.95
C GLU A 63 11.14 -15.64 4.10
N GLU A 64 9.92 -15.61 4.62
CA GLU A 64 8.74 -16.09 3.92
C GLU A 64 8.37 -15.25 2.70
N MET A 65 8.55 -13.94 2.79
CA MET A 65 8.24 -13.05 1.70
C MET A 65 9.29 -13.14 0.57
N MET A 66 10.56 -13.27 0.91
CA MET A 66 11.65 -13.45 -0.06
C MET A 66 11.62 -14.81 -0.77
N ALA A 67 11.01 -15.83 -0.16
CA ALA A 67 10.80 -17.14 -0.80
C ALA A 67 9.78 -17.10 -1.95
N ARG A 68 9.09 -15.97 -2.18
CA ARG A 68 8.11 -15.78 -3.25
C ARG A 68 8.59 -14.75 -4.24
N SER A 69 8.38 -15.03 -5.53
CA SER A 69 8.62 -14.05 -6.58
C SER A 69 7.54 -12.95 -6.61
N ASP A 70 7.83 -11.84 -7.27
CA ASP A 70 6.83 -10.78 -7.49
C ASP A 70 5.66 -11.27 -8.34
N ASP A 71 5.91 -12.15 -9.30
CA ASP A 71 4.86 -12.78 -10.12
C ASP A 71 3.92 -13.66 -9.27
N GLU A 72 4.46 -14.38 -8.29
CA GLU A 72 3.64 -15.16 -7.36
C GLU A 72 2.81 -14.28 -6.44
N LEU A 73 3.37 -13.17 -5.95
CA LEU A 73 2.63 -12.18 -5.17
C LEU A 73 1.55 -11.51 -6.02
N PHE A 74 1.87 -11.10 -7.23
CA PHE A 74 0.92 -10.54 -8.18
C PHE A 74 -0.25 -11.50 -8.42
N LYS A 75 0.07 -12.75 -8.77
CA LYS A 75 -0.93 -13.78 -9.05
C LYS A 75 -1.87 -14.05 -7.88
N VAL A 76 -1.36 -14.12 -6.66
CA VAL A 76 -2.23 -14.35 -5.49
C VAL A 76 -3.14 -13.18 -5.20
N ILE A 77 -2.71 -11.94 -5.44
CA ILE A 77 -3.56 -10.77 -5.33
C ILE A 77 -4.63 -10.78 -6.44
N GLU A 78 -4.22 -10.99 -7.67
CA GLU A 78 -5.11 -11.01 -8.83
C GLU A 78 -6.19 -12.10 -8.71
N GLN A 79 -5.79 -13.33 -8.37
CA GLN A 79 -6.62 -14.53 -8.48
C GLN A 79 -7.11 -15.07 -7.13
N GLY A 80 -6.67 -14.47 -6.03
CA GLY A 80 -7.04 -14.91 -4.67
C GLY A 80 -6.22 -16.11 -4.15
N GLY A 81 -6.39 -16.38 -2.87
CA GLY A 81 -5.62 -17.45 -2.19
C GLY A 81 -5.85 -18.85 -2.74
N LYS A 82 -7.05 -19.12 -3.26
CA LYS A 82 -7.37 -20.42 -3.86
C LYS A 82 -6.49 -20.75 -5.08
N SER A 83 -6.03 -19.73 -5.80
CA SER A 83 -5.17 -19.92 -6.99
C SER A 83 -3.81 -20.55 -6.70
N ILE A 84 -3.39 -20.54 -5.44
CA ILE A 84 -2.14 -21.10 -4.94
C ILE A 84 -2.37 -22.18 -3.88
N ASP A 85 -3.50 -22.88 -3.93
CA ASP A 85 -3.91 -23.91 -2.98
C ASP A 85 -3.94 -23.46 -1.51
N LYS A 86 -4.25 -22.15 -1.28
CA LYS A 86 -4.44 -21.55 0.03
C LYS A 86 -5.91 -21.23 0.29
N SER A 87 -6.18 -20.51 1.35
CA SER A 87 -7.52 -20.16 1.76
C SER A 87 -8.30 -19.36 0.71
N ASN A 88 -9.55 -19.73 0.47
CA ASN A 88 -10.49 -18.93 -0.32
C ASN A 88 -10.99 -17.66 0.42
N LEU A 89 -10.54 -17.44 1.67
CA LEU A 89 -10.85 -16.24 2.43
C LEU A 89 -10.08 -15.01 1.92
N MET A 90 -8.95 -15.23 1.21
CA MET A 90 -8.32 -14.15 0.45
C MET A 90 -9.01 -14.04 -0.91
N PRO A 91 -9.77 -12.95 -1.16
CA PRO A 91 -10.49 -12.79 -2.43
C PRO A 91 -9.55 -12.53 -3.60
N ALA A 92 -10.05 -12.77 -4.81
CA ALA A 92 -9.42 -12.31 -6.04
C ALA A 92 -9.70 -10.83 -6.25
N TRP A 93 -8.68 -10.04 -6.52
CA TRP A 93 -8.80 -8.60 -6.71
C TRP A 93 -8.70 -8.17 -8.18
N GLY A 94 -8.39 -9.08 -9.12
CA GLY A 94 -8.19 -8.78 -10.52
C GLY A 94 -9.39 -8.16 -11.24
N ASP A 95 -10.62 -8.38 -10.76
CA ASP A 95 -11.80 -7.73 -11.30
C ASP A 95 -12.02 -6.29 -10.77
N ASN A 96 -11.32 -5.91 -9.69
CA ASN A 96 -11.49 -4.63 -9.01
C ASN A 96 -10.27 -3.72 -9.14
N LEU A 97 -9.09 -4.30 -9.30
CA LEU A 97 -7.81 -3.60 -9.41
C LEU A 97 -7.18 -3.88 -10.76
N SER A 98 -6.61 -2.85 -11.37
CA SER A 98 -5.81 -2.98 -12.58
C SER A 98 -4.45 -3.65 -12.31
N ASP A 99 -3.81 -4.16 -13.34
CA ASP A 99 -2.45 -4.74 -13.25
C ASP A 99 -1.43 -3.74 -12.68
N SER A 100 -1.58 -2.45 -13.00
CA SER A 100 -0.73 -1.38 -12.45
C SER A 100 -0.91 -1.24 -10.95
N GLU A 101 -2.14 -1.25 -10.46
CA GLU A 101 -2.45 -1.15 -9.02
C GLU A 101 -1.97 -2.39 -8.27
N ILE A 102 -2.13 -3.58 -8.84
CA ILE A 102 -1.60 -4.81 -8.24
C ILE A 102 -0.07 -4.78 -8.20
N THR A 103 0.58 -4.27 -9.25
CA THR A 103 2.06 -4.09 -9.27
C THR A 103 2.52 -3.14 -8.17
N GLN A 104 1.80 -2.04 -7.94
CA GLN A 104 2.11 -1.11 -6.85
C GLN A 104 1.89 -1.74 -5.47
N LEU A 105 0.86 -2.59 -5.31
CA LEU A 105 0.67 -3.38 -4.10
C LEU A 105 1.86 -4.32 -3.85
N VAL A 106 2.34 -5.04 -4.87
CA VAL A 106 3.52 -5.91 -4.75
C VAL A 106 4.75 -5.11 -4.31
N ALA A 107 5.00 -3.95 -4.90
CA ALA A 107 6.09 -3.06 -4.50
C ALA A 107 5.95 -2.61 -3.04
N TYR A 108 4.75 -2.27 -2.61
CA TYR A 108 4.49 -1.92 -1.21
C TYR A 108 4.73 -3.10 -0.26
N LEU A 109 4.30 -4.31 -0.61
CA LEU A 109 4.60 -5.51 0.18
C LEU A 109 6.11 -5.73 0.35
N ARG A 110 6.90 -5.46 -0.70
CA ARG A 110 8.37 -5.53 -0.63
C ARG A 110 8.95 -4.48 0.32
N SER A 111 8.39 -3.29 0.36
CA SER A 111 8.82 -2.26 1.31
C SER A 111 8.55 -2.64 2.77
N LEU A 112 7.49 -3.40 3.05
CA LEU A 112 7.19 -3.86 4.41
C LEU A 112 8.19 -4.87 4.97
N CYS A 113 8.77 -5.73 4.12
CA CYS A 113 9.61 -6.85 4.56
C CYS A 113 11.09 -6.68 4.22
N CYS A 114 11.37 -6.06 3.10
CA CYS A 114 12.55 -6.46 2.35
C CYS A 114 13.47 -5.30 1.96
N GLU A 115 13.11 -4.06 2.19
CA GLU A 115 13.99 -2.91 2.04
C GLU A 115 15.00 -2.85 3.17
N GLU A 116 16.23 -2.57 2.84
CA GLU A 116 17.30 -2.27 3.81
C GLU A 116 17.17 -0.80 4.22
N ASN A 117 16.98 -0.54 5.52
CA ASN A 117 17.05 0.80 6.09
C ASN A 117 18.49 1.26 6.23
#